data_0cb957b3b00607424b4cf9c2994724d1
#
_entry.id   0cb957b3b00607424b4cf9c2994724d1
#
_cell.length_a   1.000
_cell.length_b   1.000
_cell.length_c   1.000
_cell.angle_alpha   90.00
_cell.angle_beta   90.00
_cell.angle_gamma   90.00
#
_symmetry.space_group_name_H-M   'P 1'
#
loop_
_entity.id
_entity.type
_entity.pdbx_description
1 polymer ?
#
loop_
_entity_poly.entity_id
_entity_poly.type
_entity_poly.pdbx_seq_one_letter_code
_entity_poly.pdbx_strand_id
1 'polypeptide(L)'
;MKEKSKAILSLCKTFPTGHRRAGEPTLFERNLTDGVKIHTVRGNAGNLWSNRCQDVMQGRKYLSVRQWTGRPYNSEQEEIARFDKIGMQEITMTYSSEDAVPRCWVDGHRVPVEMVAANDGLSTEDFVNWFFGRNHDNIFEGVVIQFTDFRY
;
A
#
# COMPACT_ATOMS: atom_id res chain seq x y z
N MET A 1 -5.78 10.45 30.79
CA MET A 1 -5.89 10.64 29.32
C MET A 1 -6.20 9.32 28.66
N LYS A 2 -7.21 9.31 27.82
CA LYS A 2 -7.50 8.11 27.04
C LYS A 2 -6.48 7.99 25.92
N GLU A 3 -5.92 6.79 25.77
CA GLU A 3 -5.10 6.46 24.62
C GLU A 3 -5.96 6.52 23.35
N LYS A 4 -5.41 7.04 22.25
CA LYS A 4 -6.10 7.05 20.97
C LYS A 4 -6.38 5.62 20.52
N SER A 5 -7.51 5.39 19.91
CA SER A 5 -7.76 4.13 19.22
C SER A 5 -6.90 4.05 17.97
N LYS A 6 -6.76 2.84 17.43
CA LYS A 6 -5.88 2.59 16.29
C LYS A 6 -6.69 2.27 15.05
N ALA A 7 -6.18 2.71 13.90
CA ALA A 7 -6.56 2.20 12.59
C ALA A 7 -5.50 1.18 12.19
N ILE A 8 -5.90 -0.03 11.84
CA ILE A 8 -4.98 -1.12 11.53
C ILE A 8 -4.76 -1.20 10.03
N LEU A 9 -3.49 -1.24 9.63
CA LEU A 9 -3.07 -1.49 8.25
C LEU A 9 -2.14 -2.70 8.28
N SER A 10 -2.56 -3.80 7.64
CA SER A 10 -1.77 -5.03 7.62
C SER A 10 -0.95 -5.13 6.34
N LEU A 11 0.33 -5.44 6.49
CA LEU A 11 1.23 -5.74 5.38
C LEU A 11 1.47 -7.24 5.30
N CYS A 12 1.62 -7.75 4.08
CA CYS A 12 1.96 -9.14 3.86
C CYS A 12 3.45 -9.38 4.12
N LYS A 13 3.77 -10.36 4.93
CA LYS A 13 5.16 -10.78 5.17
C LYS A 13 5.74 -11.50 3.96
N THR A 14 4.91 -12.25 3.26
CA THR A 14 5.26 -12.96 2.03
C THR A 14 4.31 -12.55 0.91
N PHE A 15 4.76 -12.73 -0.34
CA PHE A 15 3.89 -12.48 -1.48
C PHE A 15 2.69 -13.42 -1.45
N PRO A 16 1.48 -12.90 -1.74
CA PRO A 16 0.25 -13.67 -1.60
C PRO A 16 0.12 -14.76 -2.67
N THR A 17 -0.77 -15.72 -2.40
CA THR A 17 -1.17 -16.72 -3.37
C THR A 17 -1.69 -16.03 -4.63
N GLY A 18 -1.22 -16.48 -5.78
CA GLY A 18 -1.56 -15.86 -7.07
C GLY A 18 -0.52 -14.86 -7.58
N HIS A 19 0.35 -14.37 -6.71
CA HIS A 19 1.49 -13.56 -7.14
C HIS A 19 2.57 -14.48 -7.75
N ARG A 20 3.28 -13.98 -8.77
CA ARG A 20 4.37 -14.74 -9.41
C ARG A 20 5.47 -15.18 -8.44
N ARG A 21 5.61 -14.48 -7.31
CA ARG A 21 6.58 -14.79 -6.25
C ARG A 21 5.91 -15.30 -4.98
N ALA A 22 4.73 -15.92 -5.10
CA ALA A 22 3.97 -16.41 -3.95
C ALA A 22 4.86 -17.17 -2.96
N GLY A 23 4.76 -16.80 -1.68
CA GLY A 23 5.51 -17.42 -0.59
C GLY A 23 6.91 -16.85 -0.35
N GLU A 24 7.46 -16.06 -1.30
CA GLU A 24 8.75 -15.39 -1.08
C GLU A 24 8.57 -14.16 -0.18
N PRO A 25 9.62 -13.76 0.59
CA PRO A 25 9.53 -12.59 1.46
C PRO A 25 9.33 -11.29 0.68
N THR A 26 8.40 -10.45 1.14
CA THR A 26 8.19 -9.10 0.58
C THR A 26 9.25 -8.12 1.06
N LEU A 27 9.80 -8.33 2.25
CA LEU A 27 10.74 -7.43 2.93
C LEU A 27 10.13 -6.07 3.26
N PHE A 28 8.81 -5.98 3.41
CA PHE A 28 8.13 -4.70 3.69
C PHE A 28 8.58 -4.09 5.01
N GLU A 29 8.72 -4.89 6.07
CA GLU A 29 9.19 -4.39 7.37
C GLU A 29 10.58 -3.76 7.24
N ARG A 30 11.51 -4.47 6.62
CA ARG A 30 12.87 -3.98 6.39
C ARG A 30 12.86 -2.71 5.54
N ASN A 31 12.12 -2.71 4.43
CA ASN A 31 12.06 -1.58 3.53
C ASN A 31 11.37 -0.37 4.19
N LEU A 32 10.39 -0.60 5.04
CA LEU A 32 9.75 0.45 5.81
C LEU A 32 10.73 1.06 6.82
N THR A 33 11.45 0.23 7.56
CA THR A 33 12.46 0.65 8.53
C THR A 33 13.61 1.43 7.87
N ASP A 34 14.05 0.97 6.70
CA ASP A 34 15.17 1.58 5.97
C ASP A 34 14.75 2.83 5.15
N GLY A 35 13.48 3.20 5.18
CA GLY A 35 12.98 4.36 4.44
C GLY A 35 12.84 4.15 2.93
N VAL A 36 12.89 2.92 2.47
CA VAL A 36 12.69 2.55 1.06
C VAL A 36 11.20 2.49 0.72
N LYS A 37 10.41 1.86 1.60
CA LYS A 37 8.95 1.84 1.47
C LYS A 37 8.37 3.02 2.24
N ILE A 38 7.89 4.03 1.51
CA ILE A 38 7.38 5.27 2.10
C ILE A 38 5.87 5.39 2.04
N HIS A 39 5.19 4.45 1.41
CA HIS A 39 3.74 4.42 1.32
C HIS A 39 3.25 3.00 1.04
N THR A 40 1.93 2.84 1.09
CA THR A 40 1.26 1.65 0.61
C THR A 40 0.04 2.04 -0.22
N VAL A 41 -0.31 1.21 -1.18
CA VAL A 41 -1.44 1.45 -2.08
C VAL A 41 -2.56 0.47 -1.75
N ARG A 42 -3.78 0.99 -1.59
CA ARG A 42 -4.94 0.19 -1.22
C ARG A 42 -6.15 0.56 -2.07
N GLY A 43 -6.97 -0.44 -2.40
CA GLY A 43 -8.30 -0.19 -2.92
C GLY A 43 -9.13 0.53 -1.86
N ASN A 44 -10.12 1.33 -2.31
CA ASN A 44 -10.93 2.14 -1.40
C ASN A 44 -12.42 1.83 -1.51
N ALA A 45 -12.76 0.56 -1.65
CA ALA A 45 -14.16 0.13 -1.71
C ALA A 45 -14.91 0.57 -0.45
N GLY A 46 -16.09 1.18 -0.65
CA GLY A 46 -16.91 1.69 0.45
C GLY A 46 -16.27 2.82 1.23
N ASN A 47 -15.27 3.49 0.68
CA ASN A 47 -14.49 4.56 1.34
C ASN A 47 -13.80 4.10 2.63
N LEU A 48 -13.51 2.82 2.76
CA LEU A 48 -12.93 2.26 3.98
C LEU A 48 -11.60 2.93 4.34
N TRP A 49 -10.68 3.00 3.38
CA TRP A 49 -9.36 3.58 3.63
C TRP A 49 -9.35 5.09 3.71
N SER A 50 -10.17 5.78 2.90
CA SER A 50 -10.29 7.24 3.04
C SER A 50 -10.86 7.62 4.42
N ASN A 51 -11.82 6.86 4.95
CA ASN A 51 -12.36 7.10 6.29
C ASN A 51 -11.31 6.84 7.37
N ARG A 52 -10.56 5.76 7.28
CA ARG A 52 -9.47 5.46 8.23
C ARG A 52 -8.38 6.51 8.20
N CYS A 53 -7.97 6.93 7.00
CA CYS A 53 -6.95 7.98 6.85
C CYS A 53 -7.42 9.30 7.43
N GLN A 54 -8.69 9.67 7.22
CA GLN A 54 -9.25 10.89 7.81
C GLN A 54 -9.21 10.85 9.34
N ASP A 55 -9.53 9.71 9.95
CA ASP A 55 -9.47 9.55 11.39
C ASP A 55 -8.06 9.82 11.93
N VAL A 56 -7.05 9.35 11.21
CA VAL A 56 -5.65 9.58 11.59
C VAL A 56 -5.26 11.03 11.33
N MET A 57 -5.56 11.57 10.15
CA MET A 57 -5.21 12.94 9.77
C MET A 57 -5.88 13.98 10.68
N GLN A 58 -7.05 13.68 11.21
CA GLN A 58 -7.77 14.57 12.14
C GLN A 58 -7.41 14.32 13.61
N GLY A 59 -6.45 13.43 13.87
CA GLY A 59 -5.95 13.17 15.21
C GLY A 59 -6.83 12.30 16.09
N ARG A 60 -7.87 11.67 15.54
CA ARG A 60 -8.76 10.78 16.31
C ARG A 60 -8.17 9.41 16.54
N LYS A 61 -7.31 8.95 15.61
CA LYS A 61 -6.67 7.64 15.68
C LYS A 61 -5.20 7.76 15.28
N TYR A 62 -4.41 6.74 15.59
CA TYR A 62 -3.10 6.55 15.01
C TYR A 62 -3.14 5.37 14.05
N LEU A 63 -2.22 5.34 13.10
CA LEU A 63 -2.09 4.21 12.18
C LEU A 63 -1.14 3.16 12.77
N SER A 64 -1.67 1.96 13.00
CA SER A 64 -0.88 0.81 13.44
C SER A 64 -0.59 -0.05 12.23
N VAL A 65 0.66 -0.04 11.77
CA VAL A 65 1.10 -0.90 10.67
C VAL A 65 1.54 -2.23 11.24
N ARG A 66 0.91 -3.30 10.77
CA ARG A 66 1.08 -4.65 11.31
C ARG A 66 1.41 -5.65 10.22
N GLN A 67 1.99 -6.76 10.61
CA GLN A 67 2.13 -7.92 9.74
C GLN A 67 1.81 -9.19 10.51
N TRP A 68 1.38 -10.23 9.80
CA TRP A 68 1.15 -11.53 10.38
C TRP A 68 2.49 -12.19 10.71
N THR A 69 2.59 -12.84 11.89
CA THR A 69 3.82 -13.55 12.28
C THR A 69 4.00 -14.85 11.51
N GLY A 70 2.92 -15.35 10.91
CA GLY A 70 2.89 -16.56 10.11
C GLY A 70 1.81 -16.45 9.06
N ARG A 71 0.99 -17.51 8.96
CA ARG A 71 -0.09 -17.55 7.97
C ARG A 71 -1.14 -16.48 8.26
N PRO A 72 -1.59 -15.70 7.25
CA PRO A 72 -2.63 -14.69 7.46
C PRO A 72 -3.89 -15.30 8.07
N TYR A 73 -4.47 -14.59 9.03
CA TYR A 73 -5.66 -14.97 9.81
C TYR A 73 -5.51 -16.20 10.70
N ASN A 74 -4.40 -16.95 10.59
CA ASN A 74 -4.09 -18.14 11.39
C ASN A 74 -2.83 -17.97 12.24
N SER A 75 -2.42 -16.75 12.47
CA SER A 75 -1.28 -16.37 13.31
C SER A 75 -1.57 -15.06 14.00
N GLU A 76 -0.67 -14.62 14.87
CA GLU A 76 -0.79 -13.33 15.51
C GLU A 76 -0.28 -12.22 14.61
N GLN A 77 -0.85 -11.02 14.77
CA GLN A 77 -0.33 -9.81 14.15
C GLN A 77 0.64 -9.11 15.11
N GLU A 78 1.73 -8.60 14.57
CA GLU A 78 2.66 -7.75 15.32
C GLU A 78 2.68 -6.35 14.71
N GLU A 79 2.74 -5.33 15.57
CA GLU A 79 2.90 -3.95 15.12
C GLU A 79 4.37 -3.72 14.76
N ILE A 80 4.62 -3.33 13.51
CA ILE A 80 5.97 -3.05 13.02
C ILE A 80 6.25 -1.56 12.89
N ALA A 81 5.22 -0.73 12.88
CA ALA A 81 5.35 0.73 12.85
C ALA A 81 4.06 1.38 13.34
N ARG A 82 4.20 2.63 13.82
CA ARG A 82 3.09 3.45 14.29
C ARG A 82 3.26 4.85 13.74
N PHE A 83 2.18 5.40 13.18
CA PHE A 83 2.19 6.76 12.64
C PHE A 83 1.04 7.58 13.22
N ASP A 84 1.36 8.74 13.80
CA ASP A 84 0.37 9.73 14.22
C ASP A 84 0.03 10.70 13.09
N LYS A 85 0.91 10.81 12.10
CA LYS A 85 0.73 11.65 10.91
C LYS A 85 0.91 10.83 9.66
N ILE A 86 -0.07 10.92 8.79
CA ILE A 86 -0.03 10.29 7.46
C ILE A 86 -0.61 11.25 6.45
N GLY A 87 -0.41 10.96 5.17
CA GLY A 87 -1.12 11.63 4.09
C GLY A 87 -1.89 10.61 3.25
N MET A 88 -2.76 11.11 2.40
CA MET A 88 -3.51 10.28 1.47
C MET A 88 -3.61 11.01 0.13
N GLN A 89 -3.37 10.26 -0.94
CA GLN A 89 -3.57 10.74 -2.31
C GLN A 89 -4.40 9.71 -3.07
N GLU A 90 -5.21 10.17 -4.00
CA GLU A 90 -5.97 9.26 -4.86
C GLU A 90 -5.10 8.72 -5.98
N ILE A 91 -5.22 7.44 -6.30
CA ILE A 91 -4.46 6.80 -7.37
C ILE A 91 -5.39 6.09 -8.32
N THR A 92 -5.12 6.23 -9.62
CA THR A 92 -5.76 5.47 -10.68
C THR A 92 -4.68 4.87 -11.57
N MET A 93 -4.80 3.60 -11.87
CA MET A 93 -3.92 2.91 -12.80
C MET A 93 -4.74 2.21 -13.87
N THR A 94 -4.29 2.32 -15.12
CA THR A 94 -4.89 1.60 -16.24
C THR A 94 -3.84 0.75 -16.92
N TYR A 95 -4.22 -0.45 -17.32
CA TYR A 95 -3.31 -1.36 -17.99
C TYR A 95 -4.00 -1.98 -19.20
N SER A 96 -3.57 -1.58 -20.41
CA SER A 96 -4.09 -2.13 -21.65
C SER A 96 -3.08 -3.07 -22.27
N SER A 97 -3.55 -3.91 -23.21
CA SER A 97 -2.69 -4.85 -23.94
C SER A 97 -1.61 -4.16 -24.77
N GLU A 98 -1.78 -2.88 -25.08
CA GLU A 98 -0.81 -2.09 -25.87
C GLU A 98 0.26 -1.45 -24.98
N ASP A 99 0.07 -1.42 -23.67
CA ASP A 99 0.99 -0.78 -22.74
C ASP A 99 2.04 -1.77 -22.25
N ALA A 100 3.30 -1.35 -22.25
CA ALA A 100 4.38 -2.14 -21.66
C ALA A 100 4.27 -2.19 -20.13
N VAL A 101 3.82 -1.09 -19.52
CA VAL A 101 3.56 -0.95 -18.09
C VAL A 101 2.27 -0.18 -17.90
N PRO A 102 1.59 -0.32 -16.75
CA PRO A 102 0.39 0.46 -16.47
C PRO A 102 0.65 1.96 -16.49
N ARG A 103 -0.35 2.71 -16.91
CA ARG A 103 -0.38 4.17 -16.75
C ARG A 103 -0.89 4.48 -15.36
N CYS A 104 -0.32 5.50 -14.75
CA CYS A 104 -0.63 5.85 -13.37
C CYS A 104 -0.88 7.36 -13.22
N TRP A 105 -1.89 7.70 -12.44
CA TRP A 105 -2.20 9.08 -12.05
C TRP A 105 -2.36 9.12 -10.53
N VAL A 106 -1.75 10.12 -9.91
CA VAL A 106 -1.93 10.38 -8.48
C VAL A 106 -2.45 11.82 -8.33
N ASP A 107 -3.59 11.97 -7.69
CA ASP A 107 -4.31 13.25 -7.58
C ASP A 107 -4.46 13.96 -8.93
N GLY A 108 -4.71 13.18 -9.99
CA GLY A 108 -4.87 13.70 -11.35
C GLY A 108 -3.58 13.98 -12.09
N HIS A 109 -2.41 13.83 -11.46
CA HIS A 109 -1.11 14.04 -12.10
C HIS A 109 -0.57 12.72 -12.64
N ARG A 110 -0.03 12.76 -13.86
CA ARG A 110 0.62 11.60 -14.44
C ARG A 110 1.92 11.30 -13.68
N VAL A 111 2.07 10.06 -13.22
CA VAL A 111 3.25 9.59 -12.48
C VAL A 111 3.74 8.29 -13.11
N PRO A 112 5.07 8.11 -13.32
CA PRO A 112 5.59 6.83 -13.77
C PRO A 112 5.28 5.74 -12.75
N VAL A 113 4.73 4.62 -13.22
CA VAL A 113 4.41 3.48 -12.32
C VAL A 113 5.65 2.93 -11.63
N GLU A 114 6.81 3.04 -12.29
CA GLU A 114 8.10 2.61 -11.75
C GLU A 114 8.46 3.38 -10.48
N MET A 115 8.12 4.66 -10.41
CA MET A 115 8.33 5.48 -9.22
C MET A 115 7.42 5.03 -8.09
N VAL A 116 6.15 4.77 -8.39
CA VAL A 116 5.18 4.31 -7.39
C VAL A 116 5.60 2.95 -6.84
N ALA A 117 6.03 2.05 -7.71
CA ALA A 117 6.51 0.73 -7.31
C ALA A 117 7.72 0.84 -6.37
N ALA A 118 8.72 1.62 -6.75
CA ALA A 118 9.92 1.81 -5.94
C ALA A 118 9.59 2.38 -4.55
N ASN A 119 8.73 3.40 -4.49
CA ASN A 119 8.30 4.02 -3.23
C ASN A 119 7.41 3.08 -2.39
N ASP A 120 6.83 2.07 -3.02
CA ASP A 120 6.06 1.03 -2.33
C ASP A 120 6.95 -0.12 -1.82
N GLY A 121 8.24 -0.05 -2.09
CA GLY A 121 9.22 -1.06 -1.69
C GLY A 121 9.25 -2.28 -2.59
N LEU A 122 8.82 -2.14 -3.85
CA LEU A 122 8.73 -3.25 -4.79
C LEU A 122 9.43 -2.92 -6.11
N SER A 123 9.86 -3.95 -6.83
CA SER A 123 10.21 -3.80 -8.24
C SER A 123 8.95 -3.46 -9.04
N THR A 124 9.12 -2.85 -10.21
CA THR A 124 8.00 -2.56 -11.09
C THR A 124 7.21 -3.83 -11.44
N GLU A 125 7.91 -4.90 -11.76
CA GLU A 125 7.28 -6.18 -12.12
C GLU A 125 6.46 -6.77 -10.98
N ASP A 126 6.98 -6.75 -9.77
CA ASP A 126 6.27 -7.26 -8.59
C ASP A 126 5.06 -6.40 -8.26
N PHE A 127 5.19 -5.08 -8.37
CA PHE A 127 4.10 -4.13 -8.15
C PHE A 127 2.97 -4.34 -9.17
N VAL A 128 3.31 -4.41 -10.45
CA VAL A 128 2.33 -4.63 -11.53
C VAL A 128 1.62 -5.97 -11.36
N ASN A 129 2.36 -7.02 -11.04
CA ASN A 129 1.78 -8.34 -10.80
C ASN A 129 0.86 -8.35 -9.58
N TRP A 130 1.17 -7.55 -8.55
CA TRP A 130 0.34 -7.43 -7.36
C TRP A 130 -1.07 -6.91 -7.69
N PHE A 131 -1.16 -5.85 -8.50
CA PHE A 131 -2.44 -5.18 -8.77
C PHE A 131 -3.17 -5.73 -9.99
N PHE A 132 -2.45 -6.24 -10.96
CA PHE A 132 -3.05 -6.67 -12.23
C PHE A 132 -2.88 -8.17 -12.50
N GLY A 133 -1.93 -8.82 -11.85
CA GLY A 133 -1.61 -10.20 -12.16
C GLY A 133 -1.19 -10.33 -13.61
N ARG A 134 -1.89 -11.18 -14.36
CA ARG A 134 -1.72 -11.36 -15.80
C ARG A 134 -2.81 -10.66 -16.62
N ASN A 135 -3.69 -9.90 -15.94
CA ASN A 135 -4.84 -9.28 -16.56
C ASN A 135 -4.46 -7.93 -17.15
N HIS A 136 -4.60 -7.81 -18.47
CA HIS A 136 -4.59 -6.53 -19.18
C HIS A 136 -6.03 -6.01 -19.30
N ASP A 137 -6.17 -4.78 -19.79
CA ASP A 137 -7.45 -4.10 -19.99
C ASP A 137 -8.24 -3.92 -18.69
N ASN A 138 -7.50 -3.63 -17.62
CA ASN A 138 -8.05 -3.46 -16.29
C ASN A 138 -7.77 -2.07 -15.74
N ILE A 139 -8.60 -1.66 -14.79
CA ILE A 139 -8.47 -0.36 -14.10
C ILE A 139 -8.40 -0.64 -12.61
N PHE A 140 -7.44 0.00 -11.95
CA PHE A 140 -7.35 0.01 -10.49
C PHE A 140 -7.59 1.44 -9.99
N GLU A 141 -8.50 1.60 -9.04
CA GLU A 141 -8.76 2.87 -8.37
C GLU A 141 -8.61 2.65 -6.86
N GLY A 142 -7.91 3.57 -6.21
CA GLY A 142 -7.67 3.44 -4.78
C GLY A 142 -7.00 4.66 -4.19
N VAL A 143 -6.25 4.43 -3.12
CA VAL A 143 -5.54 5.48 -2.40
C VAL A 143 -4.09 5.07 -2.14
N VAL A 144 -3.22 6.07 -2.13
CA VAL A 144 -1.85 5.96 -1.64
C VAL A 144 -1.85 6.50 -0.21
N ILE A 145 -1.46 5.66 0.74
CA ILE A 145 -1.34 6.05 2.15
C ILE A 145 0.11 6.40 2.38
N GLN A 146 0.40 7.69 2.54
CA GLN A 146 1.74 8.21 2.66
C GLN A 146 2.20 8.22 4.12
N PHE A 147 3.30 7.55 4.39
CA PHE A 147 3.88 7.47 5.74
C PHE A 147 4.81 8.64 6.06
N THR A 148 5.23 9.38 5.03
CA THR A 148 6.15 10.52 5.15
C THR A 148 5.51 11.78 4.59
N ASP A 149 6.25 12.88 4.57
CA ASP A 149 5.78 14.15 3.98
C ASP A 149 5.84 14.16 2.45
N PHE A 150 6.37 13.12 1.84
CA PHE A 150 6.43 13.02 0.38
C PHE A 150 5.02 13.01 -0.23
N ARG A 151 4.87 13.73 -1.34
CA ARG A 151 3.66 13.72 -2.19
C ARG A 151 4.06 13.71 -3.65
N TYR A 152 3.24 13.04 -4.43
CA TYR A 152 3.41 13.05 -5.88
C TYR A 152 2.93 14.38 -6.48
#